data_5b1fd15d9aaaaf976b0217b469f96bb2
#
_entry.id   5b1fd15d9aaaaf976b0217b469f96bb2
#
_cell.length_a   1.000
_cell.length_b   1.000
_cell.length_c   1.000
_cell.angle_alpha   90.00
_cell.angle_beta   90.00
_cell.angle_gamma   90.00
#
_symmetry.space_group_name_H-M   'P 1'
#
loop_
_entity.id
_entity.type
_entity.pdbx_description
1 polymer ?
#
loop_
_entity_poly.entity_id
_entity_poly.type
_entity_poly.pdbx_seq_one_letter_code
_entity_poly.pdbx_strand_id
1 'polypeptide(L)'
;MTVTADSGISGQPPKHTSLVLVIVLAAVALNLLYPGEVFFQSRYLLVFGSVLACTVVLLRGHRRVAAKAMLRDAALAFLPLVSLVPSLVWTTNQDRSQEVFLLFFSYSCLLFSLWRCKFRSEALCTSLLTLVAVAMVVGAQALYQHFVGLDVLKAELMQRTNMDGDFRAALLARAQSGRVFANFSLPNTLAGLITMILPIQGGLLAASFVASRVPEFRPRWITILRSQWVRLALVVGILQSIWVLALTQSFGGWVCLCCSLGAVLFVRLGQRGRRADWIIGAGLLLTLAGSWLAWTSYKRGFRLWNLSAAENPITLRLITYRTALDIFRDFPVTGVGLGNYGTLNPRYQTSPRFVTQFAHNTPLQLLSEGGVVLIAGLLCAGVAGLRWKSSQNQIPRQALSCNPLYLGIMGSLVAWLVHNGLDIDFYFPSLGALGFLVLGLFWNYPGRKSEEEATHSSPMAQPTIILIEIALGLAFLTGMRFYLSRSFIDLARFSASSGDLADANRYGRWAVKIRSQDAVGVLFQGKLETQLLKQQGKPTAELLQTLRHSLEEAVRLDAYNADFHFELSRVYQGLGNNKLADESRAKAVALFPSESKYRTAQ
;
A
#
# COMPACT_ATOMS: atom_id res chain seq x y z
N MET A 1 -25.13 4.44 -35.18
CA MET A 1 -25.92 4.18 -33.96
C MET A 1 -25.75 5.36 -33.04
N THR A 2 -26.75 6.19 -32.97
CA THR A 2 -26.86 7.40 -32.18
C THR A 2 -26.88 7.01 -30.70
N VAL A 3 -25.87 7.43 -29.96
CA VAL A 3 -25.93 7.46 -28.51
C VAL A 3 -26.95 8.52 -28.16
N THR A 4 -28.12 8.09 -27.68
CA THR A 4 -29.14 8.98 -27.17
C THR A 4 -28.51 9.86 -26.08
N ALA A 5 -28.48 11.14 -26.36
CA ALA A 5 -28.10 12.16 -25.42
C ALA A 5 -28.96 12.03 -24.17
N ASP A 6 -28.32 12.10 -23.05
CA ASP A 6 -28.89 12.13 -21.71
C ASP A 6 -29.81 13.36 -21.58
N SER A 7 -31.04 13.20 -22.04
CA SER A 7 -32.09 14.23 -21.97
C SER A 7 -32.67 14.15 -20.54
N GLY A 8 -32.34 15.11 -19.72
CA GLY A 8 -33.20 15.49 -18.62
C GLY A 8 -32.83 15.05 -17.22
N ILE A 9 -31.58 15.28 -16.77
CA ILE A 9 -31.35 15.46 -15.32
C ILE A 9 -30.57 16.78 -15.12
N SER A 10 -31.30 17.88 -15.05
CA SER A 10 -30.80 19.21 -14.71
C SER A 10 -30.51 19.40 -13.22
N GLY A 11 -30.41 18.34 -12.45
CA GLY A 11 -30.01 18.41 -11.05
C GLY A 11 -28.49 18.56 -10.92
N GLN A 12 -28.00 19.67 -10.36
CA GLN A 12 -26.60 19.78 -9.94
C GLN A 12 -26.30 18.64 -8.94
N PRO A 13 -25.12 17.95 -9.05
CA PRO A 13 -24.76 16.95 -8.05
C PRO A 13 -24.74 17.63 -6.69
N PRO A 14 -25.12 16.94 -5.62
CA PRO A 14 -25.06 17.50 -4.30
C PRO A 14 -23.64 18.01 -4.03
N LYS A 15 -23.47 19.24 -3.52
CA LYS A 15 -22.16 19.86 -3.23
C LYS A 15 -21.21 18.97 -2.41
N HIS A 16 -21.75 18.05 -1.63
CA HIS A 16 -20.96 17.11 -0.82
C HIS A 16 -20.21 16.05 -1.65
N THR A 17 -20.72 15.64 -2.82
CA THR A 17 -20.04 14.68 -3.69
C THR A 17 -18.69 15.24 -4.19
N SER A 18 -18.67 16.53 -4.54
CA SER A 18 -17.43 17.20 -4.93
C SER A 18 -16.45 17.31 -3.76
N LEU A 19 -16.95 17.60 -2.55
CA LEU A 19 -16.10 17.69 -1.35
C LEU A 19 -15.46 16.33 -1.02
N VAL A 20 -16.23 15.24 -1.02
CA VAL A 20 -15.72 13.89 -0.77
C VAL A 20 -14.63 13.53 -1.76
N LEU A 21 -14.86 13.81 -3.04
CA LEU A 21 -13.88 13.51 -4.10
C LEU A 21 -12.59 14.32 -3.91
N VAL A 22 -12.68 15.60 -3.55
CA VAL A 22 -11.51 16.44 -3.25
C VAL A 22 -10.71 15.88 -2.07
N ILE A 23 -11.38 15.50 -0.97
CA ILE A 23 -10.72 14.91 0.20
C ILE A 23 -9.98 13.63 -0.17
N VAL A 24 -10.66 12.73 -0.90
CA VAL A 24 -10.09 11.44 -1.31
C VAL A 24 -8.90 11.65 -2.27
N LEU A 25 -9.06 12.50 -3.28
CA LEU A 25 -7.99 12.79 -4.24
C LEU A 25 -6.79 13.44 -3.56
N ALA A 26 -7.02 14.40 -2.65
CA ALA A 26 -5.94 15.03 -1.90
C ALA A 26 -5.19 14.01 -1.03
N ALA A 27 -5.89 13.15 -0.32
CA ALA A 27 -5.27 12.11 0.52
C ALA A 27 -4.44 11.14 -0.33
N VAL A 28 -4.95 10.69 -1.47
CA VAL A 28 -4.23 9.79 -2.39
C VAL A 28 -3.04 10.52 -3.04
N ALA A 29 -3.23 11.73 -3.55
CA ALA A 29 -2.17 12.52 -4.17
C ALA A 29 -1.01 12.80 -3.20
N LEU A 30 -1.30 13.15 -1.95
CA LEU A 30 -0.28 13.33 -0.92
C LEU A 30 0.49 12.04 -0.64
N ASN A 31 -0.19 10.90 -0.63
CA ASN A 31 0.48 9.60 -0.46
C ASN A 31 1.31 9.18 -1.69
N LEU A 32 1.00 9.65 -2.88
CA LEU A 32 1.82 9.40 -4.06
C LEU A 32 3.05 10.31 -4.11
N LEU A 33 2.93 11.56 -3.67
CA LEU A 33 4.04 12.53 -3.61
C LEU A 33 4.97 12.27 -2.41
N TYR A 34 4.40 11.88 -1.28
CA TYR A 34 5.08 11.54 -0.04
C TYR A 34 4.61 10.17 0.43
N PRO A 35 5.17 9.07 -0.11
CA PRO A 35 4.68 7.71 0.16
C PRO A 35 4.63 7.37 1.64
N GLY A 36 3.47 6.90 2.11
CA GLY A 36 3.22 6.63 3.53
C GLY A 36 4.03 5.46 4.11
N GLU A 37 4.66 4.66 3.26
CA GLU A 37 5.65 3.66 3.64
C GLU A 37 7.02 4.28 4.00
N VAL A 38 7.28 5.51 3.58
CA VAL A 38 8.50 6.28 3.88
C VAL A 38 8.19 7.41 4.85
N PHE A 39 7.11 8.15 4.59
CA PHE A 39 6.68 9.31 5.37
C PHE A 39 5.45 8.95 6.19
N PHE A 40 5.61 8.63 7.47
CA PHE A 40 4.49 8.19 8.32
C PHE A 40 3.35 9.22 8.41
N GLN A 41 3.67 10.52 8.28
CA GLN A 41 2.67 11.60 8.28
C GLN A 41 1.63 11.39 7.17
N SER A 42 2.07 11.04 5.96
CA SER A 42 1.18 10.80 4.83
C SER A 42 0.28 9.59 5.03
N ARG A 43 0.79 8.53 5.70
CA ARG A 43 -0.02 7.36 6.07
C ARG A 43 -1.21 7.76 6.94
N TYR A 44 -0.97 8.58 7.97
CA TYR A 44 -2.06 9.00 8.87
C TYR A 44 -2.96 10.06 8.25
N LEU A 45 -2.44 10.92 7.36
CA LEU A 45 -3.29 11.81 6.55
C LEU A 45 -4.25 11.01 5.64
N LEU A 46 -3.82 9.87 5.10
CA LEU A 46 -4.71 8.97 4.38
C LEU A 46 -5.81 8.41 5.29
N VAL A 47 -5.45 7.94 6.50
CA VAL A 47 -6.42 7.45 7.48
C VAL A 47 -7.43 8.54 7.82
N PHE A 48 -6.97 9.73 8.19
CA PHE A 48 -7.85 10.84 8.59
C PHE A 48 -8.71 11.32 7.42
N GLY A 49 -8.14 11.45 6.22
CA GLY A 49 -8.87 11.86 5.01
C GLY A 49 -9.96 10.85 4.61
N SER A 50 -9.67 9.55 4.67
CA SER A 50 -10.65 8.51 4.33
C SER A 50 -11.76 8.39 5.37
N VAL A 51 -11.44 8.51 6.67
CA VAL A 51 -12.43 8.56 7.76
C VAL A 51 -13.32 9.81 7.60
N LEU A 52 -12.72 10.98 7.36
CA LEU A 52 -13.46 12.23 7.13
C LEU A 52 -14.40 12.12 5.92
N ALA A 53 -13.92 11.58 4.81
CA ALA A 53 -14.75 11.37 3.61
C ALA A 53 -15.94 10.46 3.91
N CYS A 54 -15.71 9.36 4.65
CA CYS A 54 -16.75 8.43 5.08
C CYS A 54 -17.79 9.13 5.99
N THR A 55 -17.33 9.90 6.98
CA THR A 55 -18.19 10.67 7.87
C THR A 55 -19.06 11.68 7.10
N VAL A 56 -18.50 12.43 6.15
CA VAL A 56 -19.25 13.36 5.31
C VAL A 56 -20.33 12.65 4.50
N VAL A 57 -20.05 11.46 3.97
CA VAL A 57 -21.03 10.66 3.25
C VAL A 57 -22.17 10.20 4.16
N LEU A 58 -21.87 9.75 5.37
CA LEU A 58 -22.86 9.28 6.34
C LEU A 58 -23.77 10.40 6.80
N LEU A 59 -23.20 11.52 7.27
CA LEU A 59 -23.96 12.66 7.80
C LEU A 59 -24.90 13.30 6.77
N ARG A 60 -24.51 13.34 5.49
CA ARG A 60 -25.29 13.97 4.42
C ARG A 60 -26.16 12.99 3.63
N GLY A 61 -25.77 11.72 3.57
CA GLY A 61 -26.53 10.66 2.90
C GLY A 61 -27.73 10.17 3.70
N HIS A 62 -27.72 10.34 5.03
CA HIS A 62 -28.76 9.85 5.93
C HIS A 62 -30.17 10.36 5.61
N ARG A 63 -30.29 11.59 5.11
CA ARG A 63 -31.59 12.22 4.85
C ARG A 63 -32.25 11.85 3.50
N ARG A 64 -31.55 11.12 2.59
CA ARG A 64 -31.99 10.97 1.18
C ARG A 64 -31.87 9.59 0.57
N VAL A 65 -31.39 8.56 1.30
CA VAL A 65 -31.10 7.25 0.72
C VAL A 65 -31.80 6.14 1.48
N ALA A 66 -32.29 5.13 0.73
CA ALA A 66 -32.85 3.91 1.31
C ALA A 66 -31.84 3.22 2.23
N ALA A 67 -32.24 2.96 3.47
CA ALA A 67 -31.41 2.29 4.49
C ALA A 67 -30.80 0.97 3.98
N LYS A 68 -31.57 0.18 3.24
CA LYS A 68 -31.12 -1.10 2.66
C LYS A 68 -29.93 -0.92 1.69
N ALA A 69 -29.96 0.13 0.84
CA ALA A 69 -28.86 0.39 -0.11
C ALA A 69 -27.59 0.82 0.62
N MET A 70 -27.71 1.62 1.66
CA MET A 70 -26.58 2.07 2.46
C MET A 70 -25.95 0.92 3.25
N LEU A 71 -26.75 0.08 3.90
CA LEU A 71 -26.29 -1.10 4.63
C LEU A 71 -25.61 -2.11 3.70
N ARG A 72 -26.16 -2.34 2.50
CA ARG A 72 -25.55 -3.21 1.51
C ARG A 72 -24.19 -2.68 1.05
N ASP A 73 -24.12 -1.41 0.71
CA ASP A 73 -22.86 -0.79 0.24
C ASP A 73 -21.80 -0.79 1.37
N ALA A 74 -22.22 -0.53 2.60
CA ALA A 74 -21.37 -0.66 3.78
C ALA A 74 -20.91 -2.12 3.98
N ALA A 75 -21.84 -3.08 3.92
CA ALA A 75 -21.49 -4.49 4.06
C ALA A 75 -20.44 -4.92 3.03
N LEU A 76 -20.61 -4.56 1.76
CA LEU A 76 -19.64 -4.90 0.71
C LEU A 76 -18.26 -4.25 0.92
N ALA A 77 -18.22 -2.99 1.40
CA ALA A 77 -16.96 -2.28 1.64
C ALA A 77 -16.23 -2.78 2.89
N PHE A 78 -16.98 -3.15 3.95
CA PHE A 78 -16.41 -3.49 5.26
C PHE A 78 -16.41 -5.01 5.56
N LEU A 79 -17.08 -5.86 4.76
CA LEU A 79 -17.06 -7.32 4.94
C LEU A 79 -15.64 -7.90 4.96
N PRO A 80 -14.69 -7.47 4.12
CA PRO A 80 -13.31 -7.93 4.21
C PRO A 80 -12.69 -7.68 5.59
N LEU A 81 -13.03 -6.57 6.25
CA LEU A 81 -12.49 -6.24 7.57
C LEU A 81 -13.01 -7.18 8.67
N VAL A 82 -14.24 -7.66 8.55
CA VAL A 82 -14.79 -8.62 9.51
C VAL A 82 -13.96 -9.91 9.51
N SER A 83 -13.50 -10.36 8.34
CA SER A 83 -12.63 -11.53 8.23
C SER A 83 -11.20 -11.29 8.76
N LEU A 84 -10.81 -10.02 8.98
CA LEU A 84 -9.55 -9.65 9.60
C LEU A 84 -9.59 -9.66 11.14
N VAL A 85 -10.79 -9.60 11.75
CA VAL A 85 -10.94 -9.56 13.22
C VAL A 85 -10.25 -10.73 13.91
N PRO A 86 -10.37 -11.99 13.44
CA PRO A 86 -9.63 -13.11 14.03
C PRO A 86 -8.12 -12.89 14.08
N SER A 87 -7.52 -12.31 13.04
CA SER A 87 -6.09 -12.00 12.99
C SER A 87 -5.66 -10.86 13.94
N LEU A 88 -6.60 -10.12 14.53
CA LEU A 88 -6.33 -9.16 15.59
C LEU A 88 -6.36 -9.79 16.99
N VAL A 89 -7.17 -10.85 17.15
CA VAL A 89 -7.32 -11.54 18.44
C VAL A 89 -6.20 -12.55 18.64
N TRP A 90 -5.93 -13.36 17.61
CA TRP A 90 -4.88 -14.38 17.60
C TRP A 90 -3.66 -13.89 16.82
N THR A 91 -2.94 -12.95 17.41
CA THR A 91 -1.78 -12.30 16.77
C THR A 91 -0.51 -12.47 17.61
N THR A 92 0.63 -12.55 16.94
CA THR A 92 1.95 -12.62 17.59
C THR A 92 2.46 -11.26 18.05
N ASN A 93 1.99 -10.17 17.43
CA ASN A 93 2.27 -8.80 17.85
C ASN A 93 1.03 -7.93 17.61
N GLN A 94 0.36 -7.56 18.71
CA GLN A 94 -0.92 -6.83 18.71
C GLN A 94 -0.80 -5.44 18.07
N ASP A 95 0.27 -4.75 18.36
CA ASP A 95 0.48 -3.38 17.93
C ASP A 95 0.64 -3.26 16.40
N ARG A 96 1.43 -4.14 15.79
CA ARG A 96 1.57 -4.23 14.32
C ARG A 96 0.25 -4.59 13.65
N SER A 97 -0.49 -5.53 14.22
CA SER A 97 -1.79 -5.94 13.66
C SER A 97 -2.81 -4.81 13.69
N GLN A 98 -2.84 -4.01 14.74
CA GLN A 98 -3.69 -2.83 14.82
C GLN A 98 -3.31 -1.78 13.76
N GLU A 99 -2.02 -1.53 13.54
CA GLU A 99 -1.55 -0.55 12.55
C GLU A 99 -1.95 -0.96 11.12
N VAL A 100 -1.77 -2.23 10.75
CA VAL A 100 -2.15 -2.74 9.42
C VAL A 100 -3.68 -2.80 9.28
N PHE A 101 -4.40 -3.19 10.32
CA PHE A 101 -5.86 -3.16 10.31
C PHE A 101 -6.39 -1.74 10.08
N LEU A 102 -5.83 -0.73 10.73
CA LEU A 102 -6.20 0.66 10.55
C LEU A 102 -6.00 1.13 9.10
N LEU A 103 -4.91 0.69 8.46
CA LEU A 103 -4.64 0.96 7.06
C LEU A 103 -5.72 0.34 6.16
N PHE A 104 -6.09 -0.93 6.37
CA PHE A 104 -7.13 -1.60 5.59
C PHE A 104 -8.52 -1.02 5.87
N PHE A 105 -8.77 -0.61 7.11
CA PHE A 105 -9.98 0.13 7.46
C PHE A 105 -10.09 1.45 6.67
N SER A 106 -8.98 2.17 6.52
CA SER A 106 -8.95 3.40 5.72
C SER A 106 -9.27 3.16 4.24
N TYR A 107 -8.81 2.06 3.66
CA TYR A 107 -9.18 1.66 2.29
C TYR A 107 -10.66 1.34 2.15
N SER A 108 -11.26 0.68 3.14
CA SER A 108 -12.70 0.41 3.15
C SER A 108 -13.52 1.70 3.27
N CYS A 109 -13.10 2.65 4.10
CA CYS A 109 -13.71 3.97 4.18
C CYS A 109 -13.62 4.73 2.86
N LEU A 110 -12.46 4.70 2.19
CA LEU A 110 -12.24 5.30 0.88
C LEU A 110 -13.17 4.68 -0.16
N LEU A 111 -13.21 3.35 -0.24
CA LEU A 111 -14.05 2.62 -1.19
C LEU A 111 -15.54 2.87 -0.97
N PHE A 112 -16.00 2.81 0.27
CA PHE A 112 -17.39 3.12 0.64
C PHE A 112 -17.75 4.55 0.25
N SER A 113 -16.88 5.52 0.55
CA SER A 113 -17.10 6.93 0.23
C SER A 113 -17.25 7.14 -1.27
N LEU A 114 -16.39 6.51 -2.07
CA LEU A 114 -16.45 6.56 -3.53
C LEU A 114 -17.72 5.89 -4.06
N TRP A 115 -18.11 4.73 -3.54
CA TRP A 115 -19.32 4.02 -4.00
C TRP A 115 -20.61 4.79 -3.73
N ARG A 116 -20.64 5.58 -2.69
CA ARG A 116 -21.79 6.42 -2.34
C ARG A 116 -21.86 7.71 -3.15
N CYS A 117 -20.74 8.14 -3.74
CA CYS A 117 -20.67 9.33 -4.56
C CYS A 117 -21.10 9.02 -6.02
N LYS A 118 -22.12 9.70 -6.52
CA LYS A 118 -22.47 9.68 -7.95
C LYS A 118 -21.56 10.66 -8.67
N PHE A 119 -20.58 10.15 -9.41
CA PHE A 119 -19.68 11.00 -10.17
C PHE A 119 -20.27 11.35 -11.54
N ARG A 120 -20.23 12.63 -11.88
CA ARG A 120 -20.40 13.07 -13.27
C ARG A 120 -19.14 12.73 -14.06
N SER A 121 -19.29 12.58 -15.38
CA SER A 121 -18.16 12.34 -16.28
C SER A 121 -17.06 13.42 -16.15
N GLU A 122 -17.45 14.66 -15.81
CA GLU A 122 -16.51 15.77 -15.54
C GLU A 122 -15.63 15.49 -14.32
N ALA A 123 -16.24 15.07 -13.20
CA ALA A 123 -15.52 14.75 -11.97
C ALA A 123 -14.60 13.55 -12.17
N LEU A 124 -15.05 12.52 -12.91
CA LEU A 124 -14.22 11.37 -13.26
C LEU A 124 -13.01 11.81 -14.09
N CYS A 125 -13.23 12.57 -15.15
CA CYS A 125 -12.16 13.04 -16.02
C CYS A 125 -11.15 13.90 -15.27
N THR A 126 -11.62 14.85 -14.43
CA THR A 126 -10.77 15.68 -13.59
C THR A 126 -9.95 14.83 -12.62
N SER A 127 -10.55 13.81 -11.99
CA SER A 127 -9.83 12.89 -11.09
C SER A 127 -8.71 12.16 -11.81
N LEU A 128 -8.99 11.63 -13.01
CA LEU A 128 -7.98 10.92 -13.80
C LEU A 128 -6.85 11.85 -14.26
N LEU A 129 -7.17 13.08 -14.68
CA LEU A 129 -6.17 14.09 -15.04
C LEU A 129 -5.31 14.49 -13.84
N THR A 130 -5.91 14.65 -12.66
CA THR A 130 -5.17 14.92 -11.41
C THR A 130 -4.20 13.79 -11.09
N LEU A 131 -4.62 12.53 -11.18
CA LEU A 131 -3.74 11.38 -10.96
C LEU A 131 -2.57 11.34 -11.95
N VAL A 132 -2.85 11.64 -13.22
CA VAL A 132 -1.80 11.74 -14.25
C VAL A 132 -0.83 12.86 -13.94
N ALA A 133 -1.30 14.05 -13.56
CA ALA A 133 -0.45 15.18 -13.19
C ALA A 133 0.46 14.85 -12.00
N VAL A 134 -0.09 14.23 -10.94
CA VAL A 134 0.70 13.76 -9.79
C VAL A 134 1.76 12.74 -10.21
N ALA A 135 1.39 11.76 -11.04
CA ALA A 135 2.33 10.76 -11.52
C ALA A 135 3.42 11.36 -12.42
N MET A 136 3.11 12.41 -13.19
CA MET A 136 4.13 13.15 -13.96
C MET A 136 5.13 13.86 -13.03
N VAL A 137 4.68 14.44 -11.92
CA VAL A 137 5.58 15.03 -10.91
C VAL A 137 6.50 13.96 -10.31
N VAL A 138 5.94 12.82 -9.92
CA VAL A 138 6.74 11.67 -9.41
C VAL A 138 7.70 11.17 -10.47
N GLY A 139 7.27 11.10 -11.73
CA GLY A 139 8.13 10.74 -12.86
C GLY A 139 9.29 11.73 -13.06
N ALA A 140 9.03 13.04 -12.90
CA ALA A 140 10.08 14.06 -12.97
C ALA A 140 11.10 13.90 -11.81
N GLN A 141 10.63 13.60 -10.60
CA GLN A 141 11.50 13.28 -9.47
C GLN A 141 12.37 12.04 -9.76
N ALA A 142 11.82 11.00 -10.39
CA ALA A 142 12.56 9.81 -10.78
C ALA A 142 13.64 10.13 -11.83
N LEU A 143 13.33 10.98 -12.82
CA LEU A 143 14.30 11.44 -13.81
C LEU A 143 15.40 12.30 -13.16
N TYR A 144 15.04 13.23 -12.29
CA TYR A 144 16.01 14.01 -11.51
C TYR A 144 16.92 13.07 -10.69
N GLN A 145 16.34 12.05 -10.04
CA GLN A 145 17.10 11.06 -9.29
C GLN A 145 18.09 10.32 -10.19
N HIS A 146 17.69 9.96 -11.41
CA HIS A 146 18.56 9.27 -12.35
C HIS A 146 19.76 10.11 -12.78
N PHE A 147 19.54 11.38 -13.11
CA PHE A 147 20.60 12.24 -13.67
C PHE A 147 21.48 12.91 -12.62
N VAL A 148 20.95 13.13 -11.41
CA VAL A 148 21.62 13.89 -10.36
C VAL A 148 21.53 13.21 -8.99
N GLY A 149 20.34 12.83 -8.57
CA GLY A 149 20.07 12.47 -7.18
C GLY A 149 20.80 11.22 -6.71
N LEU A 150 21.03 10.21 -7.59
CA LEU A 150 21.76 9.00 -7.21
C LEU A 150 23.24 9.29 -6.96
N ASP A 151 23.85 10.19 -7.70
CA ASP A 151 25.27 10.53 -7.52
C ASP A 151 25.47 11.41 -6.28
N VAL A 152 24.55 12.34 -6.03
CA VAL A 152 24.51 13.12 -4.77
C VAL A 152 24.36 12.16 -3.58
N LEU A 153 23.42 11.22 -3.62
CA LEU A 153 23.22 10.25 -2.56
C LEU A 153 24.47 9.40 -2.31
N LYS A 154 25.15 8.93 -3.35
CA LYS A 154 26.42 8.19 -3.21
C LYS A 154 27.49 9.03 -2.52
N ALA A 155 27.67 10.29 -2.94
CA ALA A 155 28.64 11.20 -2.35
C ALA A 155 28.34 11.46 -0.85
N GLU A 156 27.08 11.71 -0.50
CA GLU A 156 26.67 11.88 0.91
C GLU A 156 26.92 10.63 1.76
N LEU A 157 26.56 9.43 1.25
CA LEU A 157 26.74 8.18 1.96
C LEU A 157 28.22 7.84 2.18
N MET A 158 29.10 8.25 1.26
CA MET A 158 30.56 8.08 1.42
C MET A 158 31.11 8.97 2.53
N GLN A 159 30.57 10.17 2.73
CA GLN A 159 31.02 11.13 3.73
C GLN A 159 30.44 10.87 5.14
N ARG A 160 29.26 10.24 5.24
CA ARG A 160 28.59 9.98 6.54
C ARG A 160 29.23 8.79 7.25
N THR A 161 30.06 9.06 8.26
CA THR A 161 30.71 8.04 9.11
C THR A 161 29.85 7.60 10.30
N ASN A 162 28.83 8.39 10.70
CA ASN A 162 28.03 8.18 11.90
C ASN A 162 26.79 7.29 11.67
N MET A 163 26.71 6.58 10.55
CA MET A 163 25.62 5.63 10.25
C MET A 163 26.08 4.20 10.59
N ASP A 164 25.11 3.36 10.97
CA ASP A 164 25.29 1.92 11.03
C ASP A 164 25.90 1.40 9.72
N GLY A 165 26.99 0.62 9.83
CA GLY A 165 27.78 0.18 8.68
C GLY A 165 26.98 -0.65 7.68
N ASP A 166 26.13 -1.56 8.16
CA ASP A 166 25.32 -2.44 7.31
C ASP A 166 24.21 -1.66 6.63
N PHE A 167 23.57 -0.74 7.35
CA PHE A 167 22.52 0.12 6.76
C PHE A 167 23.10 1.05 5.69
N ARG A 168 24.27 1.65 5.93
CA ARG A 168 25.00 2.48 4.96
C ARG A 168 25.38 1.67 3.72
N ALA A 169 25.93 0.47 3.90
CA ALA A 169 26.30 -0.43 2.80
C ALA A 169 25.08 -0.80 1.94
N ALA A 170 23.95 -1.10 2.55
CA ALA A 170 22.71 -1.40 1.85
C ALA A 170 22.19 -0.21 1.02
N LEU A 171 22.22 1.01 1.58
CA LEU A 171 21.83 2.23 0.85
C LEU A 171 22.81 2.53 -0.29
N LEU A 172 24.11 2.37 -0.08
CA LEU A 172 25.12 2.58 -1.10
C LEU A 172 24.96 1.58 -2.27
N ALA A 173 24.76 0.29 -1.96
CA ALA A 173 24.47 -0.73 -2.96
C ALA A 173 23.21 -0.40 -3.77
N ARG A 174 22.18 0.14 -3.12
CA ARG A 174 20.96 0.61 -3.80
C ARG A 174 21.28 1.78 -4.75
N ALA A 175 22.01 2.79 -4.29
CA ALA A 175 22.39 3.94 -5.12
C ALA A 175 23.30 3.52 -6.31
N GLN A 176 24.21 2.55 -6.09
CA GLN A 176 25.07 1.99 -7.13
C GLN A 176 24.32 1.16 -8.17
N SER A 177 23.18 0.59 -7.82
CA SER A 177 22.38 -0.20 -8.77
C SER A 177 21.84 0.60 -9.96
N GLY A 178 21.85 1.93 -9.89
CA GLY A 178 21.33 2.84 -10.93
C GLY A 178 19.81 2.78 -11.14
N ARG A 179 19.09 2.03 -10.29
CA ARG A 179 17.62 1.91 -10.33
C ARG A 179 16.97 3.10 -9.66
N VAL A 180 16.01 3.72 -10.33
CA VAL A 180 15.25 4.84 -9.76
C VAL A 180 14.08 4.35 -8.92
N PHE A 181 13.80 5.08 -7.85
CA PHE A 181 12.68 4.83 -6.94
C PHE A 181 11.93 6.10 -6.53
N ALA A 182 12.35 7.29 -7.01
CA ALA A 182 11.82 8.59 -6.62
C ALA A 182 11.76 8.73 -5.08
N ASN A 183 10.58 9.02 -4.53
CA ASN A 183 10.36 9.10 -3.08
C ASN A 183 9.89 7.76 -2.46
N PHE A 184 9.73 6.70 -3.26
CA PHE A 184 9.28 5.40 -2.75
C PHE A 184 10.41 4.63 -2.06
N SER A 185 10.01 3.65 -1.25
CA SER A 185 10.97 2.76 -0.58
C SER A 185 11.71 1.83 -1.55
N LEU A 186 11.06 1.44 -2.65
CA LEU A 186 11.56 0.45 -3.61
C LEU A 186 11.31 0.86 -5.07
N PRO A 187 12.24 0.51 -6.01
CA PRO A 187 12.00 0.70 -7.45
C PRO A 187 10.76 -0.04 -7.97
N ASN A 188 10.42 -1.19 -7.39
CA ASN A 188 9.23 -1.95 -7.80
C ASN A 188 7.94 -1.20 -7.44
N THR A 189 7.90 -0.49 -6.31
CA THR A 189 6.73 0.32 -5.92
C THR A 189 6.49 1.46 -6.91
N LEU A 190 7.57 2.14 -7.34
CA LEU A 190 7.49 3.14 -8.42
C LEU A 190 6.99 2.51 -9.72
N ALA A 191 7.49 1.32 -10.07
CA ALA A 191 7.02 0.60 -11.25
C ALA A 191 5.52 0.26 -11.16
N GLY A 192 5.03 -0.15 -9.98
CA GLY A 192 3.62 -0.37 -9.70
C GLY A 192 2.78 0.87 -9.98
N LEU A 193 3.19 2.04 -9.48
CA LEU A 193 2.52 3.32 -9.79
C LEU A 193 2.45 3.56 -11.30
N ILE A 194 3.59 3.48 -11.99
CA ILE A 194 3.68 3.78 -13.43
C ILE A 194 2.80 2.84 -14.25
N THR A 195 2.76 1.54 -13.91
CA THR A 195 1.95 0.55 -14.64
C THR A 195 0.45 0.74 -14.44
N MET A 196 0.04 1.31 -13.31
CA MET A 196 -1.36 1.71 -13.07
C MET A 196 -1.74 2.99 -13.84
N ILE A 197 -0.82 3.93 -13.98
CA ILE A 197 -1.09 5.23 -14.60
C ILE A 197 -1.05 5.16 -16.14
N LEU A 198 -0.18 4.35 -16.73
CA LEU A 198 -0.05 4.22 -18.19
C LEU A 198 -1.37 3.88 -18.90
N PRO A 199 -2.18 2.91 -18.46
CA PRO A 199 -3.48 2.63 -19.08
C PRO A 199 -4.46 3.81 -18.96
N ILE A 200 -4.42 4.57 -17.85
CA ILE A 200 -5.25 5.77 -17.65
C ILE A 200 -4.81 6.86 -18.63
N GLN A 201 -3.51 7.12 -18.79
CA GLN A 201 -2.99 8.08 -19.77
C GLN A 201 -3.41 7.70 -21.20
N GLY A 202 -3.27 6.42 -21.57
CA GLY A 202 -3.68 5.91 -22.87
C GLY A 202 -5.19 6.06 -23.10
N GLY A 203 -6.00 5.76 -22.08
CA GLY A 203 -7.47 5.94 -22.11
C GLY A 203 -7.89 7.40 -22.28
N LEU A 204 -7.27 8.32 -21.56
CA LEU A 204 -7.52 9.78 -21.69
C LEU A 204 -7.09 10.30 -23.06
N LEU A 205 -5.91 9.90 -23.55
CA LEU A 205 -5.44 10.29 -24.87
C LEU A 205 -6.37 9.76 -25.97
N ALA A 206 -6.77 8.49 -25.92
CA ALA A 206 -7.72 7.92 -26.87
C ALA A 206 -9.10 8.60 -26.81
N ALA A 207 -9.59 8.91 -25.60
CA ALA A 207 -10.84 9.66 -25.42
C ALA A 207 -10.78 11.05 -26.04
N SER A 208 -9.62 11.72 -26.01
CA SER A 208 -9.43 13.05 -26.62
C SER A 208 -9.63 13.06 -28.13
N PHE A 209 -9.32 11.97 -28.83
CA PHE A 209 -9.56 11.82 -30.28
C PHE A 209 -10.99 11.41 -30.60
N VAL A 210 -11.59 10.54 -29.80
CA VAL A 210 -13.01 10.13 -29.97
C VAL A 210 -13.93 11.34 -29.73
N ALA A 211 -13.67 12.11 -28.71
CA ALA A 211 -14.41 13.32 -28.38
C ALA A 211 -14.43 14.35 -29.53
N SER A 212 -13.43 14.32 -30.43
CA SER A 212 -13.38 15.24 -31.58
C SER A 212 -14.43 14.99 -32.67
N ARG A 213 -15.03 13.81 -32.67
CA ARG A 213 -15.97 13.34 -33.70
C ARG A 213 -17.46 13.53 -33.36
N VAL A 214 -17.80 14.05 -32.15
CA VAL A 214 -19.18 14.21 -31.69
C VAL A 214 -19.63 15.66 -31.86
N PRO A 215 -20.86 15.92 -32.45
CA PRO A 215 -21.35 17.29 -32.68
C PRO A 215 -21.80 18.02 -31.40
N GLU A 216 -21.89 19.27 -31.52
CA GLU A 216 -22.38 20.50 -30.83
C GLU A 216 -22.86 20.52 -29.37
N PHE A 217 -23.37 19.50 -28.73
CA PHE A 217 -23.76 19.54 -27.30
C PHE A 217 -22.68 18.90 -26.42
N ARG A 218 -21.80 19.72 -25.78
CA ARG A 218 -20.56 19.18 -25.18
C ARG A 218 -20.40 19.55 -23.71
N PRO A 219 -20.25 18.54 -22.81
CA PRO A 219 -19.79 18.80 -21.47
C PRO A 219 -18.39 19.47 -21.45
N ARG A 220 -18.13 20.39 -20.52
CA ARG A 220 -16.86 21.12 -20.37
C ARG A 220 -15.62 20.21 -20.38
N TRP A 221 -15.68 19.01 -19.82
CA TRP A 221 -14.55 18.08 -19.76
C TRP A 221 -14.08 17.60 -21.15
N ILE A 222 -14.99 17.48 -22.12
CA ILE A 222 -14.62 17.16 -23.51
C ILE A 222 -13.80 18.30 -24.13
N THR A 223 -14.16 19.54 -23.85
CA THR A 223 -13.42 20.70 -24.32
C THR A 223 -12.00 20.72 -23.77
N ILE A 224 -11.82 20.39 -22.48
CA ILE A 224 -10.49 20.28 -21.83
C ILE A 224 -9.65 19.19 -22.52
N LEU A 225 -10.20 17.98 -22.71
CA LEU A 225 -9.48 16.86 -23.35
C LEU A 225 -9.12 17.13 -24.82
N ARG A 226 -9.88 17.97 -25.50
CA ARG A 226 -9.60 18.35 -26.91
C ARG A 226 -8.50 19.37 -27.07
N SER A 227 -8.12 20.05 -25.99
CA SER A 227 -6.99 20.99 -26.01
C SER A 227 -5.73 20.28 -26.52
N GLN A 228 -5.07 20.89 -27.49
CA GLN A 228 -3.80 20.38 -28.01
C GLN A 228 -2.73 20.29 -26.90
N TRP A 229 -2.77 21.19 -25.93
CA TRP A 229 -1.85 21.21 -24.79
C TRP A 229 -2.07 20.02 -23.86
N VAL A 230 -3.33 19.63 -23.62
CA VAL A 230 -3.65 18.43 -22.81
C VAL A 230 -3.22 17.16 -23.55
N ARG A 231 -3.44 17.08 -24.87
CA ARG A 231 -2.95 15.95 -25.68
C ARG A 231 -1.42 15.85 -25.65
N LEU A 232 -0.74 17.00 -25.85
CA LEU A 232 0.72 17.05 -25.77
C LEU A 232 1.21 16.59 -24.39
N ALA A 233 0.62 17.11 -23.31
CA ALA A 233 0.95 16.70 -21.95
C ALA A 233 0.73 15.19 -21.71
N LEU A 234 -0.36 14.61 -22.24
CA LEU A 234 -0.60 13.17 -22.15
C LEU A 234 0.45 12.36 -22.93
N VAL A 235 0.83 12.79 -24.12
CA VAL A 235 1.90 12.12 -24.91
C VAL A 235 3.23 12.21 -24.17
N VAL A 236 3.62 13.40 -23.70
CA VAL A 236 4.83 13.57 -22.89
C VAL A 236 4.78 12.72 -21.63
N GLY A 237 3.63 12.68 -20.94
CA GLY A 237 3.44 11.86 -19.76
C GLY A 237 3.59 10.36 -20.03
N ILE A 238 3.07 9.86 -21.17
CA ILE A 238 3.24 8.45 -21.58
C ILE A 238 4.73 8.14 -21.85
N LEU A 239 5.42 8.99 -22.61
CA LEU A 239 6.84 8.81 -22.91
C LEU A 239 7.70 8.84 -21.64
N GLN A 240 7.42 9.79 -20.74
CA GLN A 240 8.05 9.87 -19.42
C GLN A 240 7.79 8.60 -18.60
N SER A 241 6.55 8.13 -18.55
CA SER A 241 6.16 6.94 -17.79
C SER A 241 6.87 5.69 -18.31
N ILE A 242 6.95 5.50 -19.63
CA ILE A 242 7.68 4.38 -20.24
C ILE A 242 9.18 4.47 -19.90
N TRP A 243 9.77 5.67 -19.98
CA TRP A 243 11.18 5.86 -19.65
C TRP A 243 11.45 5.57 -18.17
N VAL A 244 10.65 6.12 -17.26
CA VAL A 244 10.76 5.87 -15.81
C VAL A 244 10.60 4.38 -15.52
N LEU A 245 9.62 3.69 -16.12
CA LEU A 245 9.45 2.24 -15.96
C LEU A 245 10.72 1.48 -16.38
N ALA A 246 11.34 1.86 -17.49
CA ALA A 246 12.61 1.27 -17.93
C ALA A 246 13.73 1.51 -16.90
N LEU A 247 13.84 2.72 -16.34
CA LEU A 247 14.83 3.07 -15.33
C LEU A 247 14.63 2.37 -13.98
N THR A 248 13.41 1.96 -13.65
CA THR A 248 13.17 1.13 -12.45
C THR A 248 13.78 -0.26 -12.58
N GLN A 249 14.02 -0.75 -13.79
CA GLN A 249 14.46 -2.11 -14.11
C GLN A 249 13.59 -3.18 -13.41
N SER A 250 12.30 -2.92 -13.23
CA SER A 250 11.37 -3.83 -12.57
C SER A 250 10.83 -4.86 -13.56
N PHE A 251 11.16 -6.14 -13.35
CA PHE A 251 10.57 -7.24 -14.12
C PHE A 251 9.04 -7.29 -13.91
N GLY A 252 8.59 -7.22 -12.64
CA GLY A 252 7.18 -7.26 -12.30
C GLY A 252 6.38 -6.14 -12.95
N GLY A 253 6.93 -4.91 -13.01
CA GLY A 253 6.27 -3.77 -13.64
C GLY A 253 5.94 -4.03 -15.12
N TRP A 254 6.89 -4.56 -15.89
CA TRP A 254 6.62 -4.87 -17.29
C TRP A 254 5.60 -6.01 -17.49
N VAL A 255 5.66 -7.05 -16.67
CA VAL A 255 4.63 -8.11 -16.66
C VAL A 255 3.26 -7.51 -16.40
N CYS A 256 3.13 -6.62 -15.42
CA CYS A 256 1.87 -5.95 -15.11
C CYS A 256 1.36 -5.09 -16.27
N LEU A 257 2.25 -4.34 -16.94
CA LEU A 257 1.88 -3.55 -18.10
C LEU A 257 1.41 -4.44 -19.25
N CYS A 258 2.12 -5.53 -19.55
CA CYS A 258 1.72 -6.49 -20.59
C CYS A 258 0.35 -7.13 -20.28
N CYS A 259 0.12 -7.58 -19.05
CA CYS A 259 -1.17 -8.13 -18.63
C CYS A 259 -2.30 -7.10 -18.74
N SER A 260 -2.03 -5.85 -18.33
CA SER A 260 -2.97 -4.75 -18.44
C SER A 260 -3.36 -4.46 -19.89
N LEU A 261 -2.38 -4.28 -20.76
CA LEU A 261 -2.61 -4.06 -22.21
C LEU A 261 -3.27 -5.26 -22.84
N GLY A 262 -2.89 -6.49 -22.48
CA GLY A 262 -3.53 -7.73 -22.92
C GLY A 262 -5.02 -7.78 -22.56
N ALA A 263 -5.38 -7.42 -21.33
CA ALA A 263 -6.76 -7.37 -20.89
C ALA A 263 -7.57 -6.31 -21.66
N VAL A 264 -7.00 -5.11 -21.86
CA VAL A 264 -7.62 -4.04 -22.66
C VAL A 264 -7.85 -4.50 -24.11
N LEU A 265 -6.84 -5.10 -24.72
CA LEU A 265 -6.95 -5.65 -26.09
C LEU A 265 -7.97 -6.79 -26.13
N PHE A 266 -7.96 -7.70 -25.16
CA PHE A 266 -8.94 -8.79 -25.08
C PHE A 266 -10.38 -8.27 -25.10
N VAL A 267 -10.69 -7.28 -24.25
CA VAL A 267 -12.02 -6.68 -24.20
C VAL A 267 -12.35 -5.94 -25.51
N ARG A 268 -11.37 -5.24 -26.09
CA ARG A 268 -11.57 -4.43 -27.30
C ARG A 268 -11.73 -5.29 -28.57
N LEU A 269 -10.89 -6.31 -28.74
CA LEU A 269 -10.86 -7.15 -29.93
C LEU A 269 -11.93 -8.25 -29.90
N GLY A 270 -12.32 -8.72 -28.72
CA GLY A 270 -13.42 -9.66 -28.54
C GLY A 270 -14.74 -9.18 -29.13
N GLN A 271 -14.90 -7.85 -29.28
CA GLN A 271 -16.07 -7.26 -29.95
C GLN A 271 -16.02 -7.29 -31.50
N ARG A 272 -14.82 -7.40 -32.06
CA ARG A 272 -14.64 -7.35 -33.53
C ARG A 272 -14.69 -8.73 -34.17
N GLY A 273 -14.52 -9.81 -33.39
CA GLY A 273 -14.62 -11.21 -33.84
C GLY A 273 -13.57 -11.65 -34.88
N ARG A 274 -12.65 -10.77 -35.27
CA ARG A 274 -11.62 -11.07 -36.29
C ARG A 274 -10.41 -11.78 -35.65
N ARG A 275 -10.17 -13.02 -36.04
CA ARG A 275 -8.97 -13.79 -35.57
C ARG A 275 -7.67 -13.08 -35.85
N ALA A 276 -7.54 -12.36 -36.97
CA ALA A 276 -6.35 -11.62 -37.33
C ALA A 276 -5.98 -10.52 -36.31
N ASP A 277 -6.98 -9.79 -35.78
CA ASP A 277 -6.74 -8.73 -34.78
C ASP A 277 -6.15 -9.32 -33.47
N TRP A 278 -6.61 -10.53 -33.08
CA TRP A 278 -6.07 -11.27 -31.94
C TRP A 278 -4.62 -11.70 -32.13
N ILE A 279 -4.29 -12.21 -33.32
CA ILE A 279 -2.92 -12.66 -33.66
C ILE A 279 -1.98 -11.45 -33.64
N ILE A 280 -2.37 -10.32 -34.25
CA ILE A 280 -1.58 -9.10 -34.26
C ILE A 280 -1.39 -8.56 -32.82
N GLY A 281 -2.46 -8.47 -32.04
CA GLY A 281 -2.38 -7.99 -30.66
C GLY A 281 -1.50 -8.87 -29.77
N ALA A 282 -1.65 -10.19 -29.85
CA ALA A 282 -0.80 -11.15 -29.14
C ALA A 282 0.65 -11.08 -29.62
N GLY A 283 0.89 -10.97 -30.93
CA GLY A 283 2.23 -10.82 -31.51
C GLY A 283 2.94 -9.57 -31.01
N LEU A 284 2.26 -8.41 -30.98
CA LEU A 284 2.80 -7.17 -30.44
C LEU A 284 3.16 -7.29 -28.94
N LEU A 285 2.27 -7.89 -28.16
CA LEU A 285 2.52 -8.09 -26.72
C LEU A 285 3.73 -9.02 -26.48
N LEU A 286 3.81 -10.12 -27.22
CA LEU A 286 4.93 -11.06 -27.15
C LEU A 286 6.25 -10.42 -27.59
N THR A 287 6.22 -9.61 -28.66
CA THR A 287 7.39 -8.88 -29.14
C THR A 287 7.87 -7.85 -28.10
N LEU A 288 6.96 -7.08 -27.51
CA LEU A 288 7.29 -6.12 -26.46
C LEU A 288 7.87 -6.82 -25.22
N ALA A 289 7.22 -7.89 -24.77
CA ALA A 289 7.66 -8.68 -23.63
C ALA A 289 9.02 -9.34 -23.90
N GLY A 290 9.21 -9.91 -25.07
CA GLY A 290 10.47 -10.56 -25.49
C GLY A 290 11.62 -9.58 -25.65
N SER A 291 11.39 -8.44 -26.31
CA SER A 291 12.41 -7.39 -26.47
C SER A 291 12.84 -6.82 -25.13
N TRP A 292 11.86 -6.58 -24.26
CA TRP A 292 12.15 -6.11 -22.91
C TRP A 292 12.90 -7.16 -22.07
N LEU A 293 12.49 -8.43 -22.14
CA LEU A 293 13.18 -9.53 -21.44
C LEU A 293 14.64 -9.65 -21.91
N ALA A 294 14.87 -9.56 -23.21
CA ALA A 294 16.22 -9.55 -23.78
C ALA A 294 17.04 -8.36 -23.28
N TRP A 295 16.45 -7.15 -23.29
CA TRP A 295 17.14 -5.94 -22.83
C TRP A 295 17.46 -5.97 -21.33
N THR A 296 16.53 -6.40 -20.49
CA THR A 296 16.77 -6.51 -19.04
C THR A 296 17.77 -7.61 -18.70
N SER A 297 17.74 -8.73 -19.44
CA SER A 297 18.73 -9.80 -19.29
C SER A 297 20.13 -9.30 -19.65
N TYR A 298 20.26 -8.56 -20.75
CA TYR A 298 21.52 -7.93 -21.15
C TYR A 298 22.02 -6.93 -20.10
N LYS A 299 21.18 -6.00 -19.66
CA LYS A 299 21.54 -4.98 -18.64
C LYS A 299 21.94 -5.57 -17.28
N ARG A 300 21.37 -6.72 -16.91
CA ARG A 300 21.66 -7.43 -15.66
C ARG A 300 22.71 -8.53 -15.81
N GLY A 301 23.42 -8.58 -16.93
CA GLY A 301 24.45 -9.59 -17.19
C GLY A 301 23.90 -11.02 -17.09
N PHE A 302 22.69 -11.26 -17.62
CA PHE A 302 22.01 -12.57 -17.62
C PHE A 302 21.77 -13.20 -16.22
N ARG A 303 21.90 -12.42 -15.13
CA ARG A 303 21.68 -12.90 -13.75
C ARG A 303 20.29 -13.50 -13.53
N LEU A 304 19.28 -13.09 -14.29
CA LEU A 304 17.92 -13.65 -14.22
C LEU A 304 17.87 -15.14 -14.55
N TRP A 305 18.76 -15.61 -15.40
CA TRP A 305 18.81 -17.01 -15.84
C TRP A 305 19.68 -17.90 -14.95
N ASN A 306 20.55 -17.31 -14.14
CA ASN A 306 21.35 -18.04 -13.16
C ASN A 306 20.57 -18.18 -11.85
N LEU A 307 19.72 -19.19 -11.76
CA LEU A 307 18.89 -19.46 -10.56
C LEU A 307 19.73 -19.85 -9.34
N SER A 308 20.98 -20.29 -9.56
CA SER A 308 21.91 -20.63 -8.48
C SER A 308 22.59 -19.41 -7.88
N ALA A 309 22.51 -18.24 -8.53
CA ALA A 309 23.10 -17.02 -7.99
C ALA A 309 22.35 -16.59 -6.73
N ALA A 310 23.08 -16.35 -5.66
CA ALA A 310 22.54 -15.99 -4.34
C ALA A 310 21.63 -14.75 -4.33
N GLU A 311 21.78 -13.87 -5.32
CA GLU A 311 21.03 -12.62 -5.47
C GLU A 311 20.03 -12.65 -6.63
N ASN A 312 19.70 -13.84 -7.15
CA ASN A 312 18.72 -13.96 -8.22
C ASN A 312 17.33 -13.51 -7.72
N PRO A 313 16.68 -12.51 -8.33
CA PRO A 313 15.40 -11.99 -7.87
C PRO A 313 14.27 -13.02 -7.89
N ILE A 314 14.33 -14.01 -8.78
CA ILE A 314 13.34 -15.09 -8.88
C ILE A 314 13.55 -16.05 -7.70
N THR A 315 14.79 -16.48 -7.45
CA THR A 315 15.12 -17.36 -6.33
C THR A 315 14.76 -16.73 -4.99
N LEU A 316 15.07 -15.44 -4.79
CA LEU A 316 14.69 -14.72 -3.57
C LEU A 316 13.17 -14.69 -3.36
N ARG A 317 12.38 -14.49 -4.43
CA ARG A 317 10.92 -14.54 -4.33
C ARG A 317 10.39 -15.93 -4.02
N LEU A 318 10.96 -16.97 -4.64
CA LEU A 318 10.57 -18.36 -4.33
C LEU A 318 10.85 -18.72 -2.86
N ILE A 319 11.96 -18.23 -2.30
CA ILE A 319 12.27 -18.40 -0.87
C ILE A 319 11.20 -17.71 -0.01
N THR A 320 10.86 -16.44 -0.31
CA THR A 320 9.84 -15.73 0.48
C THR A 320 8.44 -16.33 0.33
N TYR A 321 8.09 -16.85 -0.86
CA TYR A 321 6.82 -17.53 -1.10
C TYR A 321 6.74 -18.84 -0.31
N ARG A 322 7.83 -19.63 -0.32
CA ARG A 322 7.94 -20.85 0.49
C ARG A 322 7.77 -20.52 1.98
N THR A 323 8.46 -19.51 2.47
CA THR A 323 8.34 -19.06 3.86
C THR A 323 6.89 -18.69 4.23
N ALA A 324 6.18 -17.97 3.34
CA ALA A 324 4.78 -17.65 3.58
C ALA A 324 3.89 -18.91 3.69
N LEU A 325 4.16 -19.92 2.87
CA LEU A 325 3.46 -21.20 2.93
C LEU A 325 3.83 -22.01 4.16
N ASP A 326 5.08 -21.98 4.61
CA ASP A 326 5.52 -22.68 5.83
C ASP A 326 4.89 -22.02 7.07
N ILE A 327 4.84 -20.68 7.13
CA ILE A 327 4.10 -19.95 8.18
C ILE A 327 2.61 -20.33 8.14
N PHE A 328 1.99 -20.38 6.95
CA PHE A 328 0.59 -20.77 6.82
C PHE A 328 0.34 -22.21 7.28
N ARG A 329 1.25 -23.14 7.02
CA ARG A 329 1.13 -24.54 7.52
C ARG A 329 1.14 -24.64 9.03
N ASP A 330 1.96 -23.81 9.69
CA ASP A 330 2.01 -23.76 11.15
C ASP A 330 0.79 -23.02 11.75
N PHE A 331 0.21 -22.05 11.03
CA PHE A 331 -0.91 -21.21 11.48
C PHE A 331 -2.06 -21.15 10.45
N PRO A 332 -2.72 -22.28 10.11
CA PRO A 332 -3.59 -22.33 8.94
C PRO A 332 -4.92 -21.58 9.09
N VAL A 333 -5.48 -21.47 10.29
CA VAL A 333 -6.84 -20.95 10.49
C VAL A 333 -6.86 -19.42 10.53
N THR A 334 -6.12 -18.82 11.45
CA THR A 334 -6.13 -17.38 11.72
C THR A 334 -4.88 -16.67 11.25
N GLY A 335 -3.86 -17.41 10.77
CA GLY A 335 -2.54 -16.87 10.48
C GLY A 335 -1.82 -16.36 11.73
N VAL A 336 -0.73 -15.64 11.53
CA VAL A 336 0.11 -15.09 12.62
C VAL A 336 -0.30 -13.69 13.06
N GLY A 337 -1.36 -13.15 12.49
CA GLY A 337 -1.80 -11.76 12.67
C GLY A 337 -1.25 -10.83 11.60
N LEU A 338 -2.03 -9.79 11.27
CA LEU A 338 -1.67 -8.81 10.25
C LEU A 338 -0.33 -8.14 10.54
N GLY A 339 0.51 -7.97 9.52
CA GLY A 339 1.81 -7.31 9.64
C GLY A 339 2.92 -8.14 10.30
N ASN A 340 2.66 -9.40 10.67
CA ASN A 340 3.60 -10.22 11.45
C ASN A 340 4.38 -11.25 10.63
N TYR A 341 4.22 -11.31 9.32
CA TYR A 341 5.07 -12.14 8.47
C TYR A 341 6.56 -11.90 8.73
N GLY A 342 6.98 -10.62 8.75
CA GLY A 342 8.39 -10.24 8.96
C GLY A 342 8.92 -10.63 10.33
N THR A 343 8.09 -10.70 11.36
CA THR A 343 8.47 -11.12 12.71
C THR A 343 8.81 -12.62 12.76
N LEU A 344 8.05 -13.44 12.04
CA LEU A 344 8.25 -14.89 12.01
C LEU A 344 9.18 -15.34 10.87
N ASN A 345 9.39 -14.52 9.84
CA ASN A 345 10.23 -14.85 8.69
C ASN A 345 11.62 -15.39 9.08
N PRO A 346 12.35 -14.82 10.07
CA PRO A 346 13.67 -15.31 10.46
C PRO A 346 13.70 -16.78 10.88
N ARG A 347 12.63 -17.28 11.51
CA ARG A 347 12.54 -18.67 11.99
C ARG A 347 12.63 -19.71 10.87
N TYR A 348 12.20 -19.35 9.67
CA TYR A 348 12.13 -20.24 8.51
C TYR A 348 13.28 -20.04 7.52
N GLN A 349 14.21 -19.11 7.81
CA GLN A 349 15.31 -18.80 6.90
C GLN A 349 16.54 -19.66 7.13
N THR A 350 17.12 -20.12 6.03
CA THR A 350 18.39 -20.87 6.04
C THR A 350 19.63 -19.97 6.08
N SER A 351 19.47 -18.67 5.83
CA SER A 351 20.54 -17.65 5.89
C SER A 351 19.97 -16.31 6.32
N PRO A 352 20.68 -15.53 7.16
CA PRO A 352 20.26 -14.19 7.58
C PRO A 352 19.95 -13.24 6.43
N ARG A 353 20.68 -13.36 5.31
CA ARG A 353 20.48 -12.53 4.11
C ARG A 353 19.12 -12.70 3.43
N PHE A 354 18.38 -13.76 3.73
CA PHE A 354 17.06 -14.02 3.15
C PHE A 354 15.91 -13.48 4.02
N VAL A 355 16.24 -12.87 5.15
CA VAL A 355 15.25 -12.26 6.03
C VAL A 355 14.63 -11.05 5.34
N THR A 356 13.30 -11.04 5.27
CA THR A 356 12.52 -9.95 4.69
C THR A 356 11.29 -9.65 5.54
N GLN A 357 10.84 -8.38 5.48
CA GLN A 357 9.62 -7.95 6.18
C GLN A 357 8.35 -8.43 5.46
N PHE A 358 8.45 -8.83 4.20
CA PHE A 358 7.30 -9.12 3.35
C PHE A 358 7.55 -10.31 2.43
N ALA A 359 6.47 -11.02 2.08
CA ALA A 359 6.51 -12.15 1.15
C ALA A 359 6.68 -11.72 -0.32
N HIS A 360 6.55 -10.41 -0.64
CA HIS A 360 6.52 -9.89 -2.02
C HIS A 360 5.46 -10.59 -2.91
N ASN A 361 4.34 -10.94 -2.30
CA ASN A 361 3.13 -11.48 -2.93
C ASN A 361 1.99 -11.25 -1.95
N THR A 362 1.12 -10.29 -2.23
CA THR A 362 0.01 -9.93 -1.32
C THR A 362 -0.90 -11.11 -0.98
N PRO A 363 -1.36 -11.96 -1.92
CA PRO A 363 -2.13 -13.15 -1.58
C PRO A 363 -1.45 -14.09 -0.58
N LEU A 364 -0.15 -14.39 -0.77
CA LEU A 364 0.60 -15.25 0.15
C LEU A 364 0.86 -14.57 1.49
N GLN A 365 1.12 -13.27 1.48
CA GLN A 365 1.23 -12.48 2.70
C GLN A 365 -0.06 -12.56 3.53
N LEU A 366 -1.21 -12.28 2.90
CA LEU A 366 -2.52 -12.34 3.55
C LEU A 366 -2.87 -13.75 4.02
N LEU A 367 -2.48 -14.78 3.26
CA LEU A 367 -2.67 -16.19 3.64
C LEU A 367 -1.88 -16.53 4.90
N SER A 368 -0.61 -16.13 4.99
CA SER A 368 0.23 -16.40 6.17
C SER A 368 -0.20 -15.58 7.40
N GLU A 369 -0.73 -14.36 7.19
CA GLU A 369 -1.10 -13.45 8.27
C GLU A 369 -2.55 -13.61 8.76
N GLY A 370 -3.48 -13.99 7.87
CA GLY A 370 -4.90 -14.10 8.20
C GLY A 370 -5.50 -15.50 8.04
N GLY A 371 -4.72 -16.46 7.57
CA GLY A 371 -5.15 -17.85 7.38
C GLY A 371 -6.29 -18.02 6.39
N VAL A 372 -6.94 -19.18 6.44
CA VAL A 372 -8.09 -19.49 5.56
C VAL A 372 -9.30 -18.61 5.83
N VAL A 373 -9.48 -18.14 7.07
CA VAL A 373 -10.63 -17.28 7.45
C VAL A 373 -10.60 -15.97 6.67
N LEU A 374 -9.44 -15.32 6.59
CA LEU A 374 -9.27 -14.09 5.82
C LEU A 374 -9.50 -14.33 4.33
N ILE A 375 -8.87 -15.34 3.75
CA ILE A 375 -8.98 -15.63 2.32
C ILE A 375 -10.43 -15.95 1.93
N ALA A 376 -11.14 -16.77 2.73
CA ALA A 376 -12.55 -17.05 2.52
C ALA A 376 -13.40 -15.77 2.55
N GLY A 377 -13.17 -14.89 3.53
CA GLY A 377 -13.87 -13.61 3.63
C GLY A 377 -13.62 -12.69 2.43
N LEU A 378 -12.38 -12.59 1.97
CA LEU A 378 -12.02 -11.81 0.77
C LEU A 378 -12.69 -12.37 -0.50
N LEU A 379 -12.71 -13.69 -0.67
CA LEU A 379 -13.38 -14.36 -1.80
C LEU A 379 -14.88 -14.13 -1.75
N CYS A 380 -15.52 -14.27 -0.60
CA CYS A 380 -16.95 -14.00 -0.41
C CYS A 380 -17.29 -12.55 -0.76
N ALA A 381 -16.50 -11.58 -0.27
CA ALA A 381 -16.68 -10.16 -0.58
C ALA A 381 -16.50 -9.88 -2.08
N GLY A 382 -15.49 -10.47 -2.71
CA GLY A 382 -15.22 -10.35 -4.14
C GLY A 382 -16.38 -10.89 -4.98
N VAL A 383 -16.87 -12.10 -4.69
CA VAL A 383 -18.00 -12.72 -5.38
C VAL A 383 -19.29 -11.90 -5.18
N ALA A 384 -19.58 -11.47 -3.95
CA ALA A 384 -20.74 -10.64 -3.66
C ALA A 384 -20.67 -9.30 -4.42
N GLY A 385 -19.51 -8.66 -4.44
CA GLY A 385 -19.27 -7.43 -5.18
C GLY A 385 -19.47 -7.62 -6.70
N LEU A 386 -18.89 -8.65 -7.29
CA LEU A 386 -19.01 -8.93 -8.73
C LEU A 386 -20.46 -9.22 -9.12
N ARG A 387 -21.18 -10.04 -8.34
CA ARG A 387 -22.60 -10.33 -8.57
C ARG A 387 -23.43 -9.05 -8.51
N TRP A 388 -23.20 -8.23 -7.50
CA TRP A 388 -23.91 -6.97 -7.36
C TRP A 388 -23.61 -6.01 -8.51
N LYS A 389 -22.34 -5.83 -8.92
CA LYS A 389 -21.99 -5.00 -10.09
C LYS A 389 -22.68 -5.51 -11.36
N SER A 390 -22.70 -6.82 -11.56
CA SER A 390 -23.37 -7.42 -12.72
C SER A 390 -24.86 -7.11 -12.76
N SER A 391 -25.55 -7.09 -11.60
CA SER A 391 -26.97 -6.76 -11.50
C SER A 391 -27.28 -5.28 -11.76
N GLN A 392 -26.31 -4.39 -11.57
CA GLN A 392 -26.46 -2.93 -11.75
C GLN A 392 -26.13 -2.45 -13.16
N ASN A 393 -25.38 -3.24 -13.94
CA ASN A 393 -24.95 -2.85 -15.27
C ASN A 393 -26.13 -2.88 -16.27
N GLN A 394 -26.59 -1.70 -16.66
CA GLN A 394 -27.60 -1.53 -17.74
C GLN A 394 -26.99 -1.15 -19.08
N ILE A 395 -25.71 -0.76 -19.08
CA ILE A 395 -25.02 -0.39 -20.31
C ILE A 395 -24.63 -1.67 -21.06
N PRO A 396 -24.96 -1.79 -22.34
CA PRO A 396 -24.51 -2.92 -23.12
C PRO A 396 -23.00 -3.09 -23.05
N ARG A 397 -22.53 -4.32 -22.86
CA ARG A 397 -21.08 -4.64 -22.79
C ARG A 397 -20.30 -4.07 -23.97
N GLN A 398 -20.92 -4.00 -25.15
CA GLN A 398 -20.37 -3.40 -26.36
C GLN A 398 -20.06 -1.91 -26.19
N ALA A 399 -20.95 -1.14 -25.56
CA ALA A 399 -20.72 0.29 -25.32
C ALA A 399 -19.57 0.54 -24.36
N LEU A 400 -19.44 -0.27 -23.30
CA LEU A 400 -18.33 -0.19 -22.34
C LEU A 400 -16.99 -0.55 -22.98
N SER A 401 -16.95 -1.63 -23.78
CA SER A 401 -15.72 -2.08 -24.45
C SER A 401 -15.22 -1.12 -25.53
N CYS A 402 -16.06 -0.17 -25.96
CA CYS A 402 -15.67 0.90 -26.89
C CYS A 402 -15.26 2.19 -26.18
N ASN A 403 -15.47 2.31 -24.89
CA ASN A 403 -15.16 3.53 -24.14
C ASN A 403 -13.70 3.56 -23.68
N PRO A 404 -12.87 4.49 -24.19
CA PRO A 404 -11.45 4.53 -23.86
C PRO A 404 -11.16 4.79 -22.38
N LEU A 405 -11.96 5.63 -21.70
CA LEU A 405 -11.78 5.91 -20.28
C LEU A 405 -12.05 4.66 -19.43
N TYR A 406 -13.12 3.91 -19.74
CA TYR A 406 -13.41 2.66 -19.07
C TYR A 406 -12.26 1.65 -19.24
N LEU A 407 -11.76 1.51 -20.47
CA LEU A 407 -10.64 0.61 -20.76
C LEU A 407 -9.37 1.03 -20.04
N GLY A 408 -9.10 2.32 -19.93
CA GLY A 408 -7.97 2.85 -19.16
C GLY A 408 -8.05 2.53 -17.67
N ILE A 409 -9.24 2.74 -17.05
CA ILE A 409 -9.46 2.42 -15.63
C ILE A 409 -9.40 0.90 -15.41
N MET A 410 -9.99 0.10 -16.29
CA MET A 410 -9.92 -1.36 -16.23
C MET A 410 -8.49 -1.86 -16.36
N GLY A 411 -7.72 -1.33 -17.30
CA GLY A 411 -6.31 -1.67 -17.47
C GLY A 411 -5.48 -1.33 -16.24
N SER A 412 -5.73 -0.17 -15.62
CA SER A 412 -5.10 0.23 -14.35
C SER A 412 -5.43 -0.75 -13.21
N LEU A 413 -6.69 -1.16 -13.10
CA LEU A 413 -7.11 -2.14 -12.08
C LEU A 413 -6.45 -3.50 -12.30
N VAL A 414 -6.37 -3.97 -13.55
CA VAL A 414 -5.68 -5.23 -13.88
C VAL A 414 -4.19 -5.12 -13.54
N ALA A 415 -3.53 -4.01 -13.88
CA ALA A 415 -2.13 -3.79 -13.53
C ALA A 415 -1.91 -3.90 -12.01
N TRP A 416 -2.76 -3.25 -11.21
CA TRP A 416 -2.70 -3.31 -9.75
C TRP A 416 -2.91 -4.72 -9.19
N LEU A 417 -3.91 -5.45 -9.68
CA LEU A 417 -4.19 -6.82 -9.23
C LEU A 417 -3.04 -7.77 -9.56
N VAL A 418 -2.45 -7.66 -10.76
CA VAL A 418 -1.29 -8.48 -11.16
C VAL A 418 -0.06 -8.09 -10.35
N HIS A 419 0.16 -6.79 -10.10
CA HIS A 419 1.30 -6.32 -9.31
C HIS A 419 1.24 -6.84 -7.86
N ASN A 420 0.07 -6.92 -7.26
CA ASN A 420 -0.14 -7.55 -5.95
C ASN A 420 0.20 -9.05 -5.92
N GLY A 421 0.13 -9.75 -7.05
CA GLY A 421 0.64 -11.13 -7.20
C GLY A 421 2.16 -11.21 -7.25
N LEU A 422 2.85 -10.11 -7.51
CA LEU A 422 4.30 -10.02 -7.67
C LEU A 422 4.98 -9.12 -6.61
N ASP A 423 4.21 -8.35 -5.86
CA ASP A 423 4.66 -7.46 -4.78
C ASP A 423 3.54 -7.28 -3.71
N ILE A 424 3.60 -6.26 -2.87
CA ILE A 424 2.81 -6.09 -1.65
C ILE A 424 2.09 -4.73 -1.59
N ASP A 425 1.48 -4.31 -2.69
CA ASP A 425 0.88 -2.97 -2.80
C ASP A 425 -0.18 -2.67 -1.74
N PHE A 426 -0.90 -3.68 -1.22
CA PHE A 426 -1.89 -3.49 -0.15
C PHE A 426 -1.27 -2.99 1.15
N TYR A 427 -0.01 -3.34 1.42
CA TYR A 427 0.71 -2.90 2.62
C TYR A 427 1.40 -1.55 2.43
N PHE A 428 1.48 -1.07 1.19
CA PHE A 428 2.01 0.25 0.87
C PHE A 428 0.87 1.27 0.75
N PRO A 429 0.76 2.23 1.69
CA PRO A 429 -0.34 3.21 1.71
C PRO A 429 -0.53 3.94 0.39
N SER A 430 0.56 4.22 -0.32
CA SER A 430 0.55 4.92 -1.61
C SER A 430 -0.17 4.12 -2.70
N LEU A 431 0.26 2.88 -2.97
CA LEU A 431 -0.32 2.04 -4.02
C LEU A 431 -1.65 1.40 -3.61
N GLY A 432 -1.80 1.07 -2.33
CA GLY A 432 -3.07 0.58 -1.81
C GLY A 432 -4.17 1.62 -1.98
N ALA A 433 -3.94 2.86 -1.55
CA ALA A 433 -4.91 3.95 -1.71
C ALA A 433 -5.25 4.24 -3.18
N LEU A 434 -4.24 4.26 -4.06
CA LEU A 434 -4.46 4.41 -5.51
C LEU A 434 -5.29 3.25 -6.07
N GLY A 435 -4.99 2.02 -5.69
CA GLY A 435 -5.72 0.83 -6.16
C GLY A 435 -7.19 0.86 -5.74
N PHE A 436 -7.48 1.19 -4.49
CA PHE A 436 -8.85 1.33 -4.00
C PHE A 436 -9.56 2.55 -4.59
N LEU A 437 -8.87 3.64 -4.89
CA LEU A 437 -9.43 4.76 -5.66
C LEU A 437 -9.82 4.30 -7.07
N VAL A 438 -8.91 3.62 -7.80
CA VAL A 438 -9.19 3.10 -9.15
C VAL A 438 -10.34 2.09 -9.13
N LEU A 439 -10.38 1.21 -8.12
CA LEU A 439 -11.50 0.28 -7.92
C LEU A 439 -12.82 1.02 -7.70
N GLY A 440 -12.83 2.07 -6.89
CA GLY A 440 -14.01 2.90 -6.66
C GLY A 440 -14.46 3.64 -7.93
N LEU A 441 -13.54 4.17 -8.71
CA LEU A 441 -13.83 4.81 -10.01
C LEU A 441 -14.35 3.79 -11.03
N PHE A 442 -13.74 2.60 -11.11
CA PHE A 442 -14.21 1.50 -11.96
C PHE A 442 -15.63 1.07 -11.59
N TRP A 443 -15.93 1.01 -10.30
CA TRP A 443 -17.23 0.61 -9.79
C TRP A 443 -18.34 1.60 -10.14
N ASN A 444 -18.04 2.89 -10.08
CA ASN A 444 -18.97 3.97 -10.40
C ASN A 444 -19.03 4.31 -11.90
N TYR A 445 -18.17 3.68 -12.71
CA TYR A 445 -18.13 3.98 -14.15
C TYR A 445 -19.41 3.54 -14.85
N PRO A 446 -19.85 4.26 -15.89
CA PRO A 446 -21.09 4.97 -16.03
C PRO A 446 -22.33 4.09 -15.92
N GLY A 447 -23.43 4.67 -15.50
CA GLY A 447 -24.78 4.10 -15.59
C GLY A 447 -25.21 3.28 -14.39
N ARG A 448 -24.69 3.56 -13.20
CA ARG A 448 -25.43 3.16 -12.01
C ARG A 448 -26.83 3.77 -12.11
N LYS A 449 -27.89 2.93 -12.20
CA LYS A 449 -29.26 3.39 -12.03
C LYS A 449 -29.27 4.32 -10.82
N SER A 450 -29.81 5.52 -10.99
CA SER A 450 -30.45 6.15 -9.88
C SER A 450 -31.43 5.09 -9.36
N GLU A 451 -31.11 4.41 -8.22
CA GLU A 451 -32.21 3.84 -7.46
C GLU A 451 -33.12 5.06 -7.29
N GLU A 452 -34.26 5.08 -7.99
CA GLU A 452 -35.31 6.07 -7.79
C GLU A 452 -35.41 6.18 -6.28
N GLU A 453 -35.30 7.40 -5.80
CA GLU A 453 -35.51 7.69 -4.39
C GLU A 453 -36.79 6.98 -4.04
N ALA A 454 -36.66 5.80 -3.42
CA ALA A 454 -37.82 5.04 -3.02
C ALA A 454 -38.50 5.92 -1.98
N THR A 455 -39.52 6.63 -2.44
CA THR A 455 -40.31 7.60 -1.67
C THR A 455 -40.92 6.98 -0.40
N HIS A 456 -40.70 5.69 -0.16
CA HIS A 456 -41.19 4.90 0.97
C HIS A 456 -40.12 4.06 1.69
N SER A 457 -38.82 4.34 1.56
CA SER A 457 -37.83 3.60 2.34
C SER A 457 -37.71 4.21 3.75
N SER A 458 -37.89 3.37 4.75
CA SER A 458 -37.63 3.74 6.14
C SER A 458 -36.19 4.26 6.30
N PRO A 459 -35.98 5.35 7.03
CA PRO A 459 -34.63 5.82 7.34
C PRO A 459 -33.84 4.72 8.07
N MET A 460 -32.53 4.73 7.94
CA MET A 460 -31.67 3.79 8.67
C MET A 460 -31.92 3.95 10.17
N ALA A 461 -31.99 2.83 10.89
CA ALA A 461 -32.20 2.88 12.34
C ALA A 461 -31.07 3.70 13.00
N GLN A 462 -31.41 4.67 13.81
CA GLN A 462 -30.45 5.54 14.53
C GLN A 462 -29.31 4.77 15.21
N PRO A 463 -29.56 3.61 15.87
CA PRO A 463 -28.48 2.84 16.50
C PRO A 463 -27.40 2.38 15.53
N THR A 464 -27.76 2.02 14.30
CA THR A 464 -26.76 1.58 13.30
C THR A 464 -25.84 2.71 12.87
N ILE A 465 -26.37 3.91 12.71
CA ILE A 465 -25.57 5.10 12.36
C ILE A 465 -24.60 5.42 13.49
N ILE A 466 -25.10 5.44 14.71
CA ILE A 466 -24.29 5.71 15.92
C ILE A 466 -23.14 4.69 16.02
N LEU A 467 -23.40 3.40 15.78
CA LEU A 467 -22.35 2.37 15.80
C LEU A 467 -21.26 2.63 14.74
N ILE A 468 -21.65 3.02 13.53
CA ILE A 468 -20.68 3.34 12.47
C ILE A 468 -19.88 4.60 12.84
N GLU A 469 -20.54 5.64 13.36
CA GLU A 469 -19.86 6.87 13.79
C GLU A 469 -18.91 6.61 14.96
N ILE A 470 -19.27 5.74 15.90
CA ILE A 470 -18.38 5.29 16.98
C ILE A 470 -17.17 4.57 16.39
N ALA A 471 -17.36 3.65 15.43
CA ALA A 471 -16.26 2.93 14.77
C ALA A 471 -15.31 3.89 14.04
N LEU A 472 -15.84 4.90 13.34
CA LEU A 472 -15.05 5.94 12.68
C LEU A 472 -14.30 6.80 13.71
N GLY A 473 -14.94 7.18 14.80
CA GLY A 473 -14.31 7.92 15.90
C GLY A 473 -13.17 7.12 16.55
N LEU A 474 -13.38 5.83 16.81
CA LEU A 474 -12.36 4.94 17.33
C LEU A 474 -11.18 4.78 16.35
N ALA A 475 -11.43 4.65 15.06
CA ALA A 475 -10.39 4.58 14.04
C ALA A 475 -9.58 5.89 13.98
N PHE A 476 -10.25 7.04 14.06
CA PHE A 476 -9.60 8.35 14.12
C PHE A 476 -8.72 8.48 15.37
N LEU A 477 -9.24 8.16 16.54
CA LEU A 477 -8.50 8.21 17.80
C LEU A 477 -7.30 7.23 17.80
N THR A 478 -7.49 6.03 17.24
CA THR A 478 -6.41 5.06 17.06
C THR A 478 -5.33 5.61 16.13
N GLY A 479 -5.70 6.17 14.98
CA GLY A 479 -4.76 6.82 14.06
C GLY A 479 -4.00 7.97 14.74
N MET A 480 -4.69 8.80 15.53
CA MET A 480 -4.07 9.88 16.29
C MET A 480 -3.07 9.34 17.32
N ARG A 481 -3.41 8.26 18.02
CA ARG A 481 -2.53 7.58 18.97
C ARG A 481 -1.23 7.13 18.30
N PHE A 482 -1.32 6.47 17.16
CA PHE A 482 -0.13 6.04 16.40
C PHE A 482 0.68 7.23 15.89
N TYR A 483 0.02 8.24 15.33
CA TYR A 483 0.67 9.45 14.83
C TYR A 483 1.45 10.18 15.92
N LEU A 484 0.82 10.44 17.06
CA LEU A 484 1.42 11.17 18.18
C LEU A 484 2.60 10.39 18.79
N SER A 485 2.43 9.08 19.02
CA SER A 485 3.52 8.25 19.54
C SER A 485 4.73 8.28 18.61
N ARG A 486 4.52 8.14 17.30
CA ARG A 486 5.61 8.20 16.31
C ARG A 486 6.29 9.56 16.28
N SER A 487 5.50 10.65 16.32
CA SER A 487 6.03 12.01 16.38
C SER A 487 6.91 12.24 17.61
N PHE A 488 6.49 11.72 18.77
CA PHE A 488 7.31 11.80 19.99
C PHE A 488 8.58 10.95 19.90
N ILE A 489 8.55 9.78 19.25
CA ILE A 489 9.77 8.99 18.99
C ILE A 489 10.75 9.78 18.12
N ASP A 490 10.28 10.46 17.08
CA ASP A 490 11.15 11.25 16.22
C ASP A 490 11.70 12.48 16.93
N LEU A 491 10.91 13.15 17.78
CA LEU A 491 11.40 14.21 18.67
C LEU A 491 12.45 13.69 19.65
N ALA A 492 12.22 12.51 20.25
CA ALA A 492 13.18 11.89 21.15
C ALA A 492 14.51 11.57 20.45
N ARG A 493 14.45 11.04 19.22
CA ARG A 493 15.65 10.78 18.40
C ARG A 493 16.40 12.07 18.07
N PHE A 494 15.67 13.11 17.69
CA PHE A 494 16.26 14.43 17.39
C PHE A 494 16.97 15.00 18.63
N SER A 495 16.30 15.04 19.79
CA SER A 495 16.91 15.52 21.05
C SER A 495 18.12 14.69 21.46
N ALA A 496 18.06 13.36 21.32
CA ALA A 496 19.19 12.47 21.60
C ALA A 496 20.38 12.75 20.67
N SER A 497 20.13 13.00 19.38
CA SER A 497 21.18 13.34 18.42
C SER A 497 21.81 14.72 18.67
N SER A 498 21.07 15.63 19.30
CA SER A 498 21.54 16.94 19.73
C SER A 498 22.23 16.92 21.09
N GLY A 499 22.33 15.75 21.76
CA GLY A 499 22.96 15.58 23.08
C GLY A 499 22.03 15.85 24.26
N ASP A 500 20.79 16.27 24.04
CA ASP A 500 19.81 16.51 25.11
C ASP A 500 19.08 15.20 25.46
N LEU A 501 19.71 14.39 26.32
CA LEU A 501 19.14 13.13 26.79
C LEU A 501 17.96 13.32 27.76
N ALA A 502 17.83 14.46 28.41
CA ALA A 502 16.72 14.73 29.34
C ALA A 502 15.42 14.92 28.56
N ASP A 503 15.44 15.75 27.52
CA ASP A 503 14.31 15.96 26.63
C ASP A 503 14.02 14.70 25.80
N ALA A 504 15.05 14.02 25.30
CA ALA A 504 14.88 12.75 24.61
C ALA A 504 14.13 11.72 25.48
N ASN A 505 14.52 11.56 26.74
CA ASN A 505 13.85 10.67 27.69
C ASN A 505 12.40 11.11 28.00
N ARG A 506 12.15 12.41 28.10
CA ARG A 506 10.80 12.94 28.29
C ARG A 506 9.87 12.61 27.12
N TYR A 507 10.32 12.86 25.88
CA TYR A 507 9.55 12.53 24.68
C TYR A 507 9.36 11.03 24.50
N GLY A 508 10.37 10.22 24.77
CA GLY A 508 10.28 8.77 24.74
C GLY A 508 9.23 8.23 25.73
N ARG A 509 9.18 8.76 26.96
CA ARG A 509 8.13 8.41 27.94
C ARG A 509 6.74 8.78 27.47
N TRP A 510 6.57 9.93 26.81
CA TRP A 510 5.26 10.29 26.24
C TRP A 510 4.87 9.35 25.11
N ALA A 511 5.79 8.96 24.24
CA ALA A 511 5.53 7.99 23.18
C ALA A 511 5.02 6.66 23.74
N VAL A 512 5.70 6.10 24.74
CA VAL A 512 5.32 4.83 25.39
C VAL A 512 4.00 4.97 26.16
N LYS A 513 3.77 6.09 26.85
CA LYS A 513 2.50 6.34 27.57
C LYS A 513 1.31 6.33 26.61
N ILE A 514 1.48 6.89 25.41
CA ILE A 514 0.44 6.93 24.38
C ILE A 514 0.27 5.55 23.71
N ARG A 515 1.36 4.81 23.49
CA ARG A 515 1.37 3.52 22.78
C ARG A 515 2.18 2.48 23.57
N SER A 516 1.62 2.03 24.67
CA SER A 516 2.28 1.11 25.61
C SER A 516 2.53 -0.30 25.04
N GLN A 517 1.90 -0.66 23.93
CA GLN A 517 2.06 -1.96 23.27
C GLN A 517 3.12 -1.96 22.16
N ASP A 518 3.82 -0.85 21.92
CA ASP A 518 4.92 -0.76 20.98
C ASP A 518 6.21 -1.31 21.62
N ALA A 519 6.51 -2.58 21.39
CA ALA A 519 7.70 -3.24 21.94
C ALA A 519 9.00 -2.51 21.58
N VAL A 520 9.11 -1.99 20.35
CA VAL A 520 10.28 -1.22 19.89
C VAL A 520 10.36 0.12 20.61
N GLY A 521 9.23 0.80 20.79
CA GLY A 521 9.13 2.06 21.53
C GLY A 521 9.50 1.89 22.99
N VAL A 522 9.04 0.81 23.64
CA VAL A 522 9.38 0.48 25.04
C VAL A 522 10.88 0.25 25.19
N LEU A 523 11.50 -0.55 24.31
CA LEU A 523 12.94 -0.79 24.34
C LEU A 523 13.75 0.50 24.05
N PHE A 524 13.30 1.29 23.08
CA PHE A 524 13.94 2.58 22.76
C PHE A 524 13.93 3.51 23.96
N GLN A 525 12.81 3.62 24.67
CA GLN A 525 12.69 4.39 25.90
C GLN A 525 13.65 3.87 26.98
N GLY A 526 13.71 2.56 27.22
CA GLY A 526 14.63 1.96 28.19
C GLY A 526 16.09 2.23 27.85
N LYS A 527 16.48 2.21 26.58
CA LYS A 527 17.83 2.59 26.13
C LYS A 527 18.13 4.07 26.40
N LEU A 528 17.18 4.98 26.16
CA LEU A 528 17.35 6.41 26.49
C LEU A 528 17.53 6.64 28.00
N GLU A 529 16.70 6.00 28.82
CA GLU A 529 16.77 6.09 30.26
C GLU A 529 18.13 5.56 30.80
N THR A 530 18.58 4.42 30.27
CA THR A 530 19.88 3.86 30.59
C THR A 530 21.03 4.82 30.23
N GLN A 531 20.95 5.48 29.06
CA GLN A 531 21.95 6.48 28.65
C GLN A 531 21.94 7.70 29.57
N LEU A 532 20.77 8.19 29.98
CA LEU A 532 20.64 9.30 30.91
C LEU A 532 21.20 8.96 32.28
N LEU A 533 20.91 7.79 32.84
CA LEU A 533 21.46 7.30 34.10
C LEU A 533 22.98 7.16 34.03
N LYS A 534 23.51 6.68 32.92
CA LYS A 534 24.96 6.60 32.68
C LYS A 534 25.60 8.00 32.71
N GLN A 535 24.98 8.99 32.07
CA GLN A 535 25.44 10.39 32.09
C GLN A 535 25.46 10.97 33.53
N GLN A 536 24.51 10.53 34.37
CA GLN A 536 24.42 10.90 35.78
C GLN A 536 25.42 10.14 36.70
N GLY A 537 26.27 9.28 36.13
CA GLY A 537 27.26 8.52 36.88
C GLY A 537 26.70 7.37 37.72
N LYS A 538 25.51 6.86 37.37
CA LYS A 538 24.89 5.75 38.10
C LYS A 538 25.65 4.43 37.92
N PRO A 539 25.63 3.53 38.94
CA PRO A 539 26.31 2.24 38.89
C PRO A 539 25.83 1.36 37.71
N THR A 540 26.74 0.57 37.14
CA THR A 540 26.43 -0.35 36.04
C THR A 540 25.29 -1.31 36.38
N ALA A 541 25.16 -1.75 37.62
CA ALA A 541 24.07 -2.63 38.05
C ALA A 541 22.68 -1.96 37.91
N GLU A 542 22.56 -0.67 38.25
CA GLU A 542 21.31 0.10 38.09
C GLU A 542 20.95 0.26 36.60
N LEU A 543 21.96 0.52 35.74
CA LEU A 543 21.79 0.62 34.30
C LEU A 543 21.26 -0.70 33.70
N LEU A 544 21.86 -1.83 34.09
CA LEU A 544 21.46 -3.15 33.65
C LEU A 544 20.06 -3.53 34.15
N GLN A 545 19.67 -3.15 35.36
CA GLN A 545 18.32 -3.38 35.88
C GLN A 545 17.26 -2.62 35.10
N THR A 546 17.51 -1.34 34.78
CA THR A 546 16.62 -0.52 33.96
C THR A 546 16.43 -1.14 32.57
N LEU A 547 17.52 -1.52 31.92
CA LEU A 547 17.48 -2.13 30.60
C LEU A 547 16.82 -3.50 30.62
N ARG A 548 17.05 -4.31 31.68
CA ARG A 548 16.38 -5.60 31.88
C ARG A 548 14.86 -5.44 31.89
N HIS A 549 14.34 -4.51 32.70
CA HIS A 549 12.90 -4.29 32.81
C HIS A 549 12.26 -3.95 31.44
N SER A 550 12.92 -3.06 30.69
CA SER A 550 12.44 -2.66 29.37
C SER A 550 12.51 -3.78 28.34
N LEU A 551 13.54 -4.65 28.41
CA LEU A 551 13.66 -5.81 27.54
C LEU A 551 12.68 -6.93 27.88
N GLU A 552 12.44 -7.21 29.17
CA GLU A 552 11.42 -8.15 29.62
C GLU A 552 10.03 -7.74 29.10
N GLU A 553 9.72 -6.45 29.19
CA GLU A 553 8.45 -5.92 28.65
C GLU A 553 8.41 -5.97 27.12
N ALA A 554 9.50 -5.64 26.43
CA ALA A 554 9.57 -5.76 24.95
C ALA A 554 9.39 -7.22 24.49
N VAL A 555 9.99 -8.19 25.19
CA VAL A 555 9.81 -9.63 24.93
C VAL A 555 8.35 -10.07 25.21
N ARG A 556 7.72 -9.53 26.24
CA ARG A 556 6.32 -9.81 26.54
C ARG A 556 5.39 -9.33 25.41
N LEU A 557 5.70 -8.16 24.82
CA LEU A 557 4.91 -7.54 23.76
C LEU A 557 5.18 -8.14 22.37
N ASP A 558 6.41 -8.63 22.13
CA ASP A 558 6.82 -9.26 20.87
C ASP A 558 7.73 -10.48 21.17
N ALA A 559 7.11 -11.58 21.58
CA ALA A 559 7.79 -12.79 22.02
C ALA A 559 8.54 -13.52 20.89
N TYR A 560 8.28 -13.19 19.64
CA TYR A 560 8.92 -13.80 18.47
C TYR A 560 10.12 -13.00 17.94
N ASN A 561 10.50 -11.92 18.59
CA ASN A 561 11.65 -11.12 18.20
C ASN A 561 12.94 -11.70 18.80
N ALA A 562 13.74 -12.33 17.95
CA ALA A 562 15.00 -12.97 18.36
C ALA A 562 16.02 -11.99 18.95
N ASP A 563 16.11 -10.76 18.42
CA ASP A 563 17.03 -9.75 18.91
C ASP A 563 16.70 -9.32 20.35
N PHE A 564 15.41 -9.23 20.71
CA PHE A 564 15.03 -8.89 22.09
C PHE A 564 15.46 -9.96 23.08
N HIS A 565 15.27 -11.24 22.74
CA HIS A 565 15.75 -12.35 23.56
C HIS A 565 17.28 -12.35 23.68
N PHE A 566 17.98 -12.07 22.60
CA PHE A 566 19.44 -12.02 22.62
C PHE A 566 19.97 -10.86 23.45
N GLU A 567 19.44 -9.63 23.28
CA GLU A 567 19.80 -8.49 24.12
C GLU A 567 19.50 -8.76 25.60
N LEU A 568 18.36 -9.39 25.90
CA LEU A 568 17.99 -9.78 27.27
C LEU A 568 18.96 -10.82 27.86
N SER A 569 19.42 -11.77 27.04
CA SER A 569 20.44 -12.74 27.50
C SER A 569 21.74 -12.07 27.93
N ARG A 570 22.18 -11.05 27.18
CA ARG A 570 23.38 -10.28 27.53
C ARG A 570 23.22 -9.47 28.82
N VAL A 571 22.03 -8.91 29.03
CA VAL A 571 21.74 -8.16 30.26
C VAL A 571 21.69 -9.10 31.48
N TYR A 572 21.06 -10.30 31.35
CA TYR A 572 21.11 -11.29 32.42
C TYR A 572 22.52 -11.78 32.74
N GLN A 573 23.36 -11.98 31.73
CA GLN A 573 24.76 -12.33 31.91
C GLN A 573 25.52 -11.21 32.68
N GLY A 574 25.32 -9.95 32.32
CA GLY A 574 25.91 -8.80 33.02
C GLY A 574 25.43 -8.64 34.46
N LEU A 575 24.25 -9.17 34.80
CA LEU A 575 23.69 -9.23 36.15
C LEU A 575 24.09 -10.50 36.93
N GLY A 576 24.91 -11.38 36.34
CA GLY A 576 25.32 -12.64 36.94
C GLY A 576 24.27 -13.77 36.94
N ASN A 577 23.14 -13.58 36.23
CA ASN A 577 22.09 -14.59 36.14
C ASN A 577 22.27 -15.49 34.90
N ASN A 578 23.26 -16.38 34.96
CA ASN A 578 23.65 -17.22 33.84
C ASN A 578 22.51 -18.15 33.35
N LYS A 579 21.69 -18.66 34.27
CA LYS A 579 20.56 -19.55 33.88
C LYS A 579 19.56 -18.84 32.96
N LEU A 580 19.08 -17.65 33.34
CA LEU A 580 18.14 -16.86 32.51
C LEU A 580 18.82 -16.35 31.23
N ALA A 581 20.12 -16.08 31.26
CA ALA A 581 20.89 -15.71 30.08
C ALA A 581 20.90 -16.85 29.06
N ASP A 582 21.17 -18.07 29.47
CA ASP A 582 21.17 -19.25 28.60
C ASP A 582 19.79 -19.57 28.05
N GLU A 583 18.74 -19.51 28.89
CA GLU A 583 17.34 -19.70 28.46
C GLU A 583 16.94 -18.66 27.40
N SER A 584 17.26 -17.39 27.61
CA SER A 584 16.95 -16.31 26.67
C SER A 584 17.74 -16.46 25.36
N ARG A 585 19.01 -16.87 25.43
CA ARG A 585 19.84 -17.13 24.26
C ARG A 585 19.31 -18.32 23.45
N ALA A 586 18.92 -19.40 24.12
CA ALA A 586 18.33 -20.56 23.46
C ALA A 586 17.05 -20.20 22.69
N LYS A 587 16.22 -19.32 23.27
CA LYS A 587 15.04 -18.78 22.56
C LYS A 587 15.42 -17.96 21.34
N ALA A 588 16.43 -17.06 21.43
CA ALA A 588 16.90 -16.29 20.29
C ALA A 588 17.37 -17.21 19.14
N VAL A 589 18.14 -18.27 19.45
CA VAL A 589 18.58 -19.27 18.47
C VAL A 589 17.40 -20.00 17.86
N ALA A 590 16.40 -20.41 18.65
CA ALA A 590 15.21 -21.10 18.16
C ALA A 590 14.37 -20.21 17.23
N LEU A 591 14.31 -18.90 17.49
CA LEU A 591 13.56 -17.93 16.70
C LEU A 591 14.30 -17.50 15.42
N PHE A 592 15.62 -17.58 15.39
CA PHE A 592 16.42 -17.28 14.22
C PHE A 592 17.63 -18.22 14.10
N PRO A 593 17.40 -19.47 13.67
CA PRO A 593 18.42 -20.53 13.70
C PRO A 593 19.62 -20.27 12.81
N SER A 594 19.47 -19.51 11.73
CA SER A 594 20.55 -19.24 10.78
C SER A 594 21.46 -18.08 11.19
N GLU A 595 21.12 -17.31 12.24
CA GLU A 595 21.92 -16.18 12.70
C GLU A 595 23.04 -16.65 13.65
N SER A 596 24.29 -16.49 13.21
CA SER A 596 25.47 -16.99 13.94
C SER A 596 25.75 -16.20 15.23
N LYS A 597 25.43 -14.90 15.27
CA LYS A 597 25.70 -14.05 16.46
C LYS A 597 25.02 -14.55 17.73
N TYR A 598 23.92 -15.32 17.62
CA TYR A 598 23.23 -15.87 18.80
C TYR A 598 23.88 -17.13 19.35
N ARG A 599 24.71 -17.81 18.56
CA ARG A 599 25.37 -19.07 18.95
C ARG A 599 26.73 -18.83 19.62
N THR A 600 27.41 -17.73 19.30
CA THR A 600 28.71 -17.40 19.88
C THR A 600 28.52 -16.79 21.26
N ALA A 601 29.11 -17.41 22.28
CA ALA A 601 29.35 -16.77 23.57
C ALA A 601 30.52 -15.76 23.40
N GLN A 602 30.23 -14.50 23.22
CA GLN A 602 31.21 -13.43 23.33
C GLN A 602 31.12 -12.79 24.69
#